data_ed561a08045462b154d97e2c219d00bb
#
_entry.id   ed561a08045462b154d97e2c219d00bb
#
_cell.length_a   1.000
_cell.length_b   1.000
_cell.length_c   1.000
_cell.angle_alpha   90.00
_cell.angle_beta   90.00
_cell.angle_gamma   90.00
#
_symmetry.space_group_name_H-M   'P 1'
#
loop_
_entity.id
_entity.type
_entity.pdbx_description
1 polymer ?
#
loop_
_entity_poly.entity_id
_entity_poly.type
_entity_poly.pdbx_seq_one_letter_code
_entity_poly.pdbx_strand_id
1 'polypeptide(L)'
;MKETGNRLPWWKWLLLLVAGFLAFTLILGFSQLPVAVDEEHPIPAWIYINLALLSSGAVLGLYTVWRRIDGYRRAPDLAMRKLNADLWAGFGIGAVFFALLTGCIALLGGYRIGSVQWDTVSLVKSLFQFLIVGVGEEVLFRGIVFRMLDERWGTLAALVLSSLLFGFIHITNDNATVWSSIAITIEAGLLLGAAYKWSGTLWLPIGIHWSWNFFQGPVFGFAVSGNETCSLIAPVVEGPLWVTGGDFGAEASVPAVILGLAVTILFFYTPSRTAGTSR
;
A
#
# COMPACT_ATOMS: atom_id res chain seq x y z
N MET A 1 8.40 1.85 -24.04
CA MET A 1 8.49 3.20 -24.65
C MET A 1 7.10 3.57 -25.14
N LYS A 2 6.63 4.78 -24.87
CA LYS A 2 5.45 5.36 -25.50
C LYS A 2 5.72 5.45 -27.00
N GLU A 3 4.81 4.94 -27.84
CA GLU A 3 5.01 4.92 -29.29
C GLU A 3 4.97 6.31 -29.97
N THR A 4 4.52 7.31 -29.24
CA THR A 4 4.41 8.68 -29.77
C THR A 4 5.03 9.65 -28.80
N GLY A 5 6.07 10.35 -29.21
CA GLY A 5 6.68 11.47 -28.49
C GLY A 5 5.73 12.67 -28.30
N ASN A 6 4.44 12.54 -28.58
CA ASN A 6 3.42 13.57 -28.40
C ASN A 6 2.68 13.33 -27.07
N ARG A 7 2.81 14.28 -26.15
CA ARG A 7 1.97 14.30 -24.95
C ARG A 7 0.51 14.38 -25.39
N LEU A 8 -0.34 13.53 -24.80
CA LEU A 8 -1.78 13.60 -25.01
C LEU A 8 -2.31 15.03 -24.76
N PRO A 9 -3.28 15.52 -25.53
CA PRO A 9 -4.00 16.73 -25.19
C PRO A 9 -4.48 16.68 -23.73
N TRP A 10 -4.47 17.81 -23.02
CA TRP A 10 -4.74 17.86 -21.59
C TRP A 10 -6.09 17.23 -21.21
N TRP A 11 -7.13 17.40 -22.03
CA TRP A 11 -8.46 16.86 -21.77
C TRP A 11 -8.52 15.33 -21.96
N LYS A 12 -7.80 14.77 -22.94
CA LYS A 12 -7.71 13.30 -23.11
C LYS A 12 -6.93 12.67 -21.95
N TRP A 13 -5.85 13.30 -21.52
CA TRP A 13 -5.08 12.87 -20.37
C TRP A 13 -5.94 12.88 -19.10
N LEU A 14 -6.70 13.96 -18.86
CA LEU A 14 -7.60 14.06 -17.70
C LEU A 14 -8.70 13.01 -17.75
N LEU A 15 -9.33 12.80 -18.92
CA LEU A 15 -10.34 11.74 -19.09
C LEU A 15 -9.76 10.35 -18.78
N LEU A 16 -8.56 10.04 -19.25
CA LEU A 16 -7.91 8.76 -18.92
C LEU A 16 -7.58 8.67 -17.44
N LEU A 17 -7.07 9.72 -16.81
CA LEU A 17 -6.80 9.70 -15.37
C LEU A 17 -8.07 9.41 -14.57
N VAL A 18 -9.14 10.15 -14.83
CA VAL A 18 -10.43 9.98 -14.15
C VAL A 18 -11.04 8.60 -14.43
N ALA A 19 -11.07 8.19 -15.70
CA ALA A 19 -11.60 6.88 -16.10
C ALA A 19 -10.78 5.73 -15.46
N GLY A 20 -9.46 5.85 -15.44
CA GLY A 20 -8.58 4.88 -14.77
C GLY A 20 -8.83 4.83 -13.27
N PHE A 21 -8.89 5.98 -12.63
CA PHE A 21 -9.19 6.05 -11.20
C PHE A 21 -10.53 5.39 -10.87
N LEU A 22 -11.61 5.76 -11.55
CA LEU A 22 -12.94 5.18 -11.31
C LEU A 22 -12.98 3.67 -11.62
N ALA A 23 -12.43 3.24 -12.76
CA ALA A 23 -12.41 1.83 -13.14
C ALA A 23 -11.64 0.99 -12.11
N PHE A 24 -10.46 1.44 -11.68
CA PHE A 24 -9.66 0.68 -10.74
C PHE A 24 -10.15 0.79 -9.28
N THR A 25 -10.88 1.83 -8.90
CA THR A 25 -11.64 1.85 -7.64
C THR A 25 -12.72 0.77 -7.63
N LEU A 26 -13.45 0.60 -8.72
CA LEU A 26 -14.43 -0.50 -8.85
C LEU A 26 -13.74 -1.88 -8.85
N ILE A 27 -12.63 -2.03 -9.59
CA ILE A 27 -11.84 -3.26 -9.62
C ILE A 27 -11.31 -3.60 -8.22
N LEU A 28 -10.85 -2.61 -7.47
CA LEU A 28 -10.41 -2.79 -6.09
C LEU A 28 -11.55 -3.32 -5.22
N GLY A 29 -12.76 -2.72 -5.30
CA GLY A 29 -13.95 -3.23 -4.61
C GLY A 29 -14.25 -4.69 -4.96
N PHE A 30 -14.27 -5.04 -6.24
CA PHE A 30 -14.47 -6.44 -6.66
C PHE A 30 -13.34 -7.38 -6.24
N SER A 31 -12.11 -6.91 -6.14
CA SER A 31 -10.99 -7.73 -5.70
C SER A 31 -11.10 -8.16 -4.22
N GLN A 32 -11.92 -7.47 -3.42
CA GLN A 32 -12.20 -7.81 -2.02
C GLN A 32 -13.29 -8.88 -1.84
N LEU A 33 -13.92 -9.37 -2.93
CA LEU A 33 -14.95 -10.42 -2.84
C LEU A 33 -14.53 -11.65 -2.03
N PRO A 34 -13.28 -12.16 -2.10
CA PRO A 34 -12.85 -13.27 -1.25
C PRO A 34 -12.97 -12.98 0.25
N VAL A 35 -12.72 -11.72 0.64
CA VAL A 35 -12.83 -11.27 2.04
C VAL A 35 -14.29 -11.27 2.46
N ALA A 36 -15.16 -10.60 1.69
CA ALA A 36 -16.58 -10.50 1.98
C ALA A 36 -17.26 -11.89 2.03
N VAL A 37 -16.90 -12.80 1.12
CA VAL A 37 -17.42 -14.17 1.14
C VAL A 37 -16.99 -14.93 2.38
N ASP A 38 -15.74 -14.77 2.83
CA ASP A 38 -15.21 -15.46 4.01
C ASP A 38 -15.83 -14.91 5.31
N GLU A 39 -16.17 -13.62 5.36
CA GLU A 39 -16.87 -13.00 6.50
C GLU A 39 -18.30 -13.52 6.66
N GLU A 40 -19.06 -13.66 5.56
CA GLU A 40 -20.43 -14.17 5.58
C GLU A 40 -20.48 -15.69 5.71
N HIS A 41 -19.60 -16.38 5.01
CA HIS A 41 -19.53 -17.84 4.89
C HIS A 41 -18.09 -18.32 4.94
N PRO A 42 -17.54 -18.63 6.14
CA PRO A 42 -16.14 -19.03 6.28
C PRO A 42 -15.77 -20.20 5.35
N ILE A 43 -14.83 -19.96 4.45
CA ILE A 43 -14.35 -20.93 3.47
C ILE A 43 -13.00 -21.51 3.90
N PRO A 44 -12.66 -22.75 3.45
CA PRO A 44 -11.34 -23.33 3.72
C PRO A 44 -10.20 -22.43 3.26
N ALA A 45 -9.11 -22.35 4.04
CA ALA A 45 -7.97 -21.47 3.76
C ALA A 45 -7.39 -21.64 2.34
N TRP A 46 -7.34 -22.87 1.83
CA TRP A 46 -6.83 -23.12 0.48
C TRP A 46 -7.71 -22.51 -0.62
N ILE A 47 -9.04 -22.49 -0.43
CA ILE A 47 -9.96 -21.79 -1.36
C ILE A 47 -9.72 -20.30 -1.27
N TYR A 48 -9.66 -19.74 -0.06
CA TYR A 48 -9.40 -18.32 0.17
C TYR A 48 -8.08 -17.86 -0.50
N ILE A 49 -7.00 -18.60 -0.30
CA ILE A 49 -5.69 -18.32 -0.89
C ILE A 49 -5.78 -18.27 -2.42
N ASN A 50 -6.43 -19.28 -3.05
CA ASN A 50 -6.56 -19.31 -4.50
C ASN A 50 -7.38 -18.14 -5.03
N LEU A 51 -8.49 -17.79 -4.36
CA LEU A 51 -9.30 -16.63 -4.73
C LEU A 51 -8.51 -15.31 -4.57
N ALA A 52 -7.74 -15.17 -3.50
CA ALA A 52 -6.90 -14.00 -3.27
C ALA A 52 -5.81 -13.83 -4.35
N LEU A 53 -5.15 -14.94 -4.72
CA LEU A 53 -4.15 -14.94 -5.80
C LEU A 53 -4.79 -14.64 -7.16
N LEU A 54 -5.97 -15.19 -7.45
CA LEU A 54 -6.72 -14.91 -8.69
C LEU A 54 -7.15 -13.45 -8.75
N SER A 55 -7.68 -12.88 -7.65
CA SER A 55 -8.06 -11.48 -7.56
C SER A 55 -6.86 -10.56 -7.79
N SER A 56 -5.75 -10.80 -7.09
CA SER A 56 -4.51 -10.03 -7.28
C SER A 56 -3.98 -10.14 -8.72
N GLY A 57 -3.98 -11.35 -9.28
CA GLY A 57 -3.59 -11.61 -10.67
C GLY A 57 -4.50 -10.91 -11.68
N ALA A 58 -5.81 -10.86 -11.43
CA ALA A 58 -6.77 -10.15 -12.26
C ALA A 58 -6.53 -8.63 -12.26
N VAL A 59 -6.30 -8.03 -11.08
CA VAL A 59 -5.95 -6.60 -10.97
C VAL A 59 -4.70 -6.28 -11.79
N LEU A 60 -3.63 -7.06 -11.65
CA LEU A 60 -2.39 -6.88 -12.41
C LEU A 60 -2.60 -7.10 -13.92
N GLY A 61 -3.40 -8.09 -14.30
CA GLY A 61 -3.78 -8.35 -15.69
C GLY A 61 -4.55 -7.18 -16.31
N LEU A 62 -5.58 -6.69 -15.62
CA LEU A 62 -6.36 -5.52 -16.04
C LEU A 62 -5.50 -4.26 -16.13
N TYR A 63 -4.56 -4.09 -15.21
CA TYR A 63 -3.59 -3.00 -15.30
C TYR A 63 -2.71 -3.09 -16.56
N THR A 64 -2.27 -4.29 -16.95
CA THR A 64 -1.52 -4.42 -18.21
C THR A 64 -2.36 -4.06 -19.44
N VAL A 65 -3.67 -4.35 -19.42
CA VAL A 65 -4.60 -3.91 -20.46
C VAL A 65 -4.76 -2.39 -20.45
N TRP A 66 -4.94 -1.80 -19.26
CA TRP A 66 -4.99 -0.35 -19.08
C TRP A 66 -3.76 0.36 -19.64
N ARG A 67 -2.57 -0.18 -19.40
CA ARG A 67 -1.31 0.38 -19.95
C ARG A 67 -1.31 0.42 -21.48
N ARG A 68 -1.97 -0.52 -22.15
CA ARG A 68 -2.12 -0.49 -23.62
C ARG A 68 -3.07 0.60 -24.06
N ILE A 69 -4.18 0.82 -23.36
CA ILE A 69 -5.12 1.92 -23.62
C ILE A 69 -4.42 3.28 -23.45
N ASP A 70 -3.54 3.42 -22.46
CA ASP A 70 -2.73 4.61 -22.21
C ASP A 70 -1.53 4.77 -23.17
N GLY A 71 -1.45 3.90 -24.20
CA GLY A 71 -0.46 4.00 -25.27
C GLY A 71 0.90 3.32 -25.00
N TYR A 72 0.96 2.40 -24.05
CA TYR A 72 2.16 1.61 -23.79
C TYR A 72 2.01 0.19 -24.30
N ARG A 73 3.01 -0.34 -25.02
CA ARG A 73 3.00 -1.76 -25.46
C ARG A 73 3.18 -2.74 -24.31
N ARG A 74 3.84 -2.32 -23.24
CA ARG A 74 4.16 -3.14 -22.06
C ARG A 74 3.98 -2.30 -20.79
N ALA A 75 3.79 -2.96 -19.65
CA ALA A 75 3.84 -2.36 -18.32
C ALA A 75 5.27 -2.55 -17.75
N PRO A 76 6.21 -1.62 -17.96
CA PRO A 76 7.60 -1.78 -17.51
C PRO A 76 7.71 -1.81 -15.99
N ASP A 77 6.75 -1.19 -15.31
CA ASP A 77 6.58 -1.18 -13.86
C ASP A 77 6.09 -2.52 -13.27
N LEU A 78 5.68 -3.46 -14.14
CA LEU A 78 5.44 -4.87 -13.80
C LEU A 78 6.55 -5.81 -14.36
N ALA A 79 7.78 -5.33 -14.50
CA ALA A 79 8.87 -6.13 -15.03
C ALA A 79 9.12 -7.40 -14.18
N MET A 80 8.78 -8.57 -14.71
CA MET A 80 8.86 -9.86 -14.00
C MET A 80 10.27 -10.21 -13.52
N ARG A 81 11.32 -9.73 -14.22
CA ARG A 81 12.73 -9.92 -13.82
C ARG A 81 13.05 -9.29 -12.46
N LYS A 82 12.27 -8.29 -12.02
CA LYS A 82 12.44 -7.58 -10.75
C LYS A 82 11.47 -8.08 -9.66
N LEU A 83 10.47 -8.90 -10.02
CA LEU A 83 9.42 -9.34 -9.10
C LEU A 83 10.00 -9.84 -7.76
N ASN A 84 10.80 -10.89 -7.79
CA ASN A 84 11.29 -11.50 -6.55
C ASN A 84 12.16 -10.53 -5.74
N ALA A 85 13.08 -9.81 -6.40
CA ALA A 85 13.99 -8.91 -5.70
C ALA A 85 13.27 -7.72 -5.07
N ASP A 86 12.36 -7.07 -5.81
CA ASP A 86 11.71 -5.86 -5.33
C ASP A 86 10.55 -6.21 -4.37
N LEU A 87 9.76 -7.27 -4.64
CA LEU A 87 8.66 -7.67 -3.77
C LEU A 87 9.15 -8.09 -2.39
N TRP A 88 10.13 -8.98 -2.32
CA TRP A 88 10.65 -9.44 -1.03
C TRP A 88 11.51 -8.39 -0.31
N ALA A 89 12.22 -7.54 -1.03
CA ALA A 89 12.86 -6.38 -0.42
C ALA A 89 11.81 -5.44 0.20
N GLY A 90 10.73 -5.16 -0.52
CA GLY A 90 9.61 -4.37 -0.02
C GLY A 90 8.96 -5.01 1.20
N PHE A 91 8.69 -6.31 1.15
CA PHE A 91 8.14 -7.05 2.28
C PHE A 91 9.05 -6.96 3.53
N GLY A 92 10.36 -7.09 3.35
CA GLY A 92 11.32 -6.91 4.43
C GLY A 92 11.34 -5.47 5.00
N ILE A 93 11.25 -4.46 4.12
CA ILE A 93 11.21 -3.05 4.55
C ILE A 93 9.97 -2.76 5.38
N GLY A 94 8.77 -3.18 4.95
CA GLY A 94 7.54 -2.94 5.70
C GLY A 94 7.51 -3.71 7.03
N ALA A 95 8.00 -4.96 7.05
CA ALA A 95 8.12 -5.74 8.28
C ALA A 95 9.04 -5.07 9.31
N VAL A 96 10.22 -4.62 8.88
CA VAL A 96 11.19 -3.91 9.74
C VAL A 96 10.61 -2.56 10.18
N PHE A 97 9.96 -1.83 9.28
CA PHE A 97 9.31 -0.56 9.61
C PHE A 97 8.31 -0.74 10.76
N PHE A 98 7.39 -1.71 10.63
CA PHE A 98 6.37 -1.94 11.65
C PHE A 98 6.96 -2.49 12.96
N ALA A 99 7.98 -3.33 12.91
CA ALA A 99 8.67 -3.79 14.10
C ALA A 99 9.36 -2.63 14.86
N LEU A 100 10.01 -1.72 14.13
CA LEU A 100 10.62 -0.52 14.70
C LEU A 100 9.56 0.44 15.27
N LEU A 101 8.46 0.67 14.55
CA LEU A 101 7.37 1.50 15.00
C LEU A 101 6.75 0.97 16.30
N THR A 102 6.40 -0.34 16.32
CA THR A 102 5.86 -0.99 17.53
C THR A 102 6.84 -0.92 18.69
N GLY A 103 8.13 -1.15 18.43
CA GLY A 103 9.19 -0.99 19.43
C GLY A 103 9.28 0.44 19.97
N CYS A 104 9.16 1.44 19.11
CA CYS A 104 9.15 2.85 19.50
C CYS A 104 7.95 3.18 20.37
N ILE A 105 6.74 2.75 20.00
CA ILE A 105 5.52 2.94 20.78
C ILE A 105 5.63 2.21 22.13
N ALA A 106 6.22 1.00 22.15
CA ALA A 106 6.45 0.26 23.41
C ALA A 106 7.43 0.97 24.33
N LEU A 107 8.53 1.53 23.80
CA LEU A 107 9.50 2.31 24.58
C LEU A 107 8.88 3.59 25.17
N LEU A 108 7.89 4.17 24.48
CA LEU A 108 7.11 5.32 24.97
C LEU A 108 5.98 4.90 25.92
N GLY A 109 5.85 3.61 26.24
CA GLY A 109 4.87 3.08 27.18
C GLY A 109 3.47 2.87 26.57
N GLY A 110 3.32 3.06 25.23
CA GLY A 110 2.04 2.99 24.53
C GLY A 110 1.63 1.58 24.06
N TYR A 111 2.51 0.57 24.18
CA TYR A 111 2.24 -0.79 23.74
C TYR A 111 2.85 -1.82 24.69
N ARG A 112 2.06 -2.83 25.06
CA ARG A 112 2.51 -4.00 25.83
C ARG A 112 1.86 -5.27 25.25
N ILE A 113 2.59 -6.37 25.27
CA ILE A 113 2.03 -7.68 24.92
C ILE A 113 1.09 -8.09 26.04
N GLY A 114 -0.19 -8.25 25.74
CA GLY A 114 -1.18 -8.76 26.68
C GLY A 114 -1.21 -10.29 26.66
N SER A 115 -1.57 -10.89 25.54
CA SER A 115 -1.54 -12.33 25.33
C SER A 115 -1.11 -12.67 23.90
N VAL A 116 -0.71 -13.94 23.69
CA VAL A 116 -0.39 -14.47 22.36
C VAL A 116 -1.43 -15.53 22.02
N GLN A 117 -2.09 -15.36 20.87
CA GLN A 117 -3.15 -16.25 20.38
C GLN A 117 -2.72 -16.82 19.03
N TRP A 118 -2.43 -18.11 18.98
CA TRP A 118 -1.94 -18.74 17.77
C TRP A 118 -3.10 -19.33 16.95
N ASP A 119 -3.49 -18.64 15.89
CA ASP A 119 -4.41 -19.14 14.88
C ASP A 119 -3.76 -19.08 13.49
N THR A 120 -3.17 -20.21 13.08
CA THR A 120 -2.47 -20.31 11.79
C THR A 120 -3.42 -20.04 10.61
N VAL A 121 -4.68 -20.46 10.69
CA VAL A 121 -5.64 -20.31 9.58
C VAL A 121 -5.95 -18.85 9.38
N SER A 122 -6.30 -18.12 10.43
CA SER A 122 -6.59 -16.69 10.37
C SER A 122 -5.37 -15.88 9.96
N LEU A 123 -4.17 -16.18 10.46
CA LEU A 123 -2.93 -15.51 10.06
C LEU A 123 -2.63 -15.70 8.58
N VAL A 124 -2.81 -16.93 8.05
CA VAL A 124 -2.58 -17.18 6.62
C VAL A 124 -3.62 -16.47 5.77
N LYS A 125 -4.90 -16.50 6.12
CA LYS A 125 -5.94 -15.75 5.41
C LYS A 125 -5.63 -14.26 5.40
N SER A 126 -5.30 -13.67 6.55
CA SER A 126 -4.94 -12.25 6.65
C SER A 126 -3.71 -11.89 5.82
N LEU A 127 -2.71 -12.77 5.74
CA LEU A 127 -1.56 -12.55 4.85
C LEU A 127 -2.00 -12.35 3.40
N PHE A 128 -2.91 -13.20 2.90
CA PHE A 128 -3.41 -13.09 1.53
C PHE A 128 -4.45 -11.98 1.34
N GLN A 129 -5.23 -11.64 2.37
CA GLN A 129 -6.11 -10.47 2.38
C GLN A 129 -5.30 -9.19 2.13
N PHE A 130 -4.23 -8.98 2.88
CA PHE A 130 -3.40 -7.79 2.73
C PHE A 130 -2.56 -7.79 1.44
N LEU A 131 -2.32 -8.96 0.83
CA LEU A 131 -1.79 -9.02 -0.54
C LEU A 131 -2.79 -8.40 -1.55
N ILE A 132 -4.10 -8.74 -1.45
CA ILE A 132 -5.14 -8.16 -2.33
C ILE A 132 -5.16 -6.63 -2.16
N VAL A 133 -5.19 -6.14 -0.91
CA VAL A 133 -5.19 -4.71 -0.59
C VAL A 133 -3.96 -4.03 -1.18
N GLY A 134 -2.75 -4.54 -0.86
CA GLY A 134 -1.51 -3.96 -1.34
C GLY A 134 -1.40 -3.93 -2.87
N VAL A 135 -1.79 -5.02 -3.57
CA VAL A 135 -1.81 -5.03 -5.04
C VAL A 135 -2.81 -4.03 -5.60
N GLY A 136 -4.04 -4.03 -5.08
CA GLY A 136 -5.12 -3.18 -5.60
C GLY A 136 -4.82 -1.70 -5.43
N GLU A 137 -4.44 -1.30 -4.23
CA GLU A 137 -4.17 0.10 -3.93
C GLU A 137 -2.90 0.61 -4.60
N GLU A 138 -1.82 -0.18 -4.65
CA GLU A 138 -0.61 0.26 -5.33
C GLU A 138 -0.80 0.38 -6.86
N VAL A 139 -1.58 -0.50 -7.47
CA VAL A 139 -1.96 -0.35 -8.88
C VAL A 139 -2.75 0.93 -9.10
N LEU A 140 -3.74 1.23 -8.24
CA LEU A 140 -4.55 2.44 -8.35
C LEU A 140 -3.72 3.70 -8.13
N PHE A 141 -3.03 3.80 -6.99
CA PHE A 141 -2.38 5.05 -6.58
C PHE A 141 -1.01 5.25 -7.25
N ARG A 142 -0.20 4.20 -7.43
CA ARG A 142 1.15 4.32 -8.02
C ARG A 142 1.14 4.01 -9.51
N GLY A 143 0.43 2.95 -9.92
CA GLY A 143 0.33 2.56 -11.32
C GLY A 143 -0.45 3.54 -12.18
N ILE A 144 -1.52 4.13 -11.67
CA ILE A 144 -2.38 5.06 -12.42
C ILE A 144 -2.13 6.49 -12.00
N VAL A 145 -2.50 6.86 -10.76
CA VAL A 145 -2.51 8.27 -10.34
C VAL A 145 -1.11 8.87 -10.35
N PHE A 146 -0.20 8.33 -9.53
CA PHE A 146 1.18 8.85 -9.42
C PHE A 146 1.87 8.88 -10.78
N ARG A 147 1.86 7.77 -11.51
CA ARG A 147 2.53 7.66 -12.79
C ARG A 147 2.03 8.68 -13.81
N MET A 148 0.71 8.82 -13.95
CA MET A 148 0.14 9.77 -14.90
C MET A 148 0.43 11.22 -14.52
N LEU A 149 0.44 11.53 -13.21
CA LEU A 149 0.83 12.83 -12.70
C LEU A 149 2.33 13.10 -12.92
N ASP A 150 3.19 12.11 -12.65
CA ASP A 150 4.65 12.21 -12.85
C ASP A 150 5.02 12.46 -14.31
N GLU A 151 4.36 11.79 -15.24
CA GLU A 151 4.55 12.01 -16.68
C GLU A 151 4.11 13.41 -17.15
N ARG A 152 3.13 13.99 -16.48
CA ARG A 152 2.55 15.28 -16.88
C ARG A 152 3.18 16.47 -16.17
N TRP A 153 3.31 16.40 -14.87
CA TRP A 153 3.70 17.50 -13.99
C TRP A 153 4.99 17.26 -13.20
N GLY A 154 5.60 16.08 -13.36
CA GLY A 154 6.84 15.72 -12.69
C GLY A 154 6.65 15.13 -11.30
N THR A 155 7.75 14.61 -10.76
CA THR A 155 7.75 13.76 -9.57
C THR A 155 7.23 14.43 -8.31
N LEU A 156 7.55 15.71 -8.10
CA LEU A 156 7.11 16.42 -6.90
C LEU A 156 5.58 16.60 -6.88
N ALA A 157 4.99 17.02 -8.01
CA ALA A 157 3.54 17.14 -8.11
C ALA A 157 2.85 15.78 -7.96
N ALA A 158 3.39 14.74 -8.60
CA ALA A 158 2.87 13.39 -8.47
C ALA A 158 2.92 12.89 -7.03
N LEU A 159 4.05 13.09 -6.34
CA LEU A 159 4.23 12.69 -4.97
C LEU A 159 3.20 13.37 -4.05
N VAL A 160 3.10 14.68 -4.11
CA VAL A 160 2.19 15.45 -3.24
C VAL A 160 0.73 15.10 -3.53
N LEU A 161 0.30 15.17 -4.79
CA LEU A 161 -1.12 14.98 -5.14
C LEU A 161 -1.60 13.54 -4.95
N SER A 162 -0.78 12.54 -5.31
CA SER A 162 -1.16 11.15 -5.10
C SER A 162 -1.18 10.77 -3.62
N SER A 163 -0.26 11.31 -2.82
CA SER A 163 -0.22 11.07 -1.38
C SER A 163 -1.40 11.73 -0.66
N LEU A 164 -1.74 12.96 -1.03
CA LEU A 164 -2.95 13.62 -0.51
C LEU A 164 -4.21 12.80 -0.84
N LEU A 165 -4.35 12.37 -2.09
CA LEU A 165 -5.50 11.56 -2.49
C LEU A 165 -5.53 10.23 -1.73
N PHE A 166 -4.36 9.57 -1.55
CA PHE A 166 -4.24 8.33 -0.80
C PHE A 166 -4.65 8.52 0.66
N GLY A 167 -4.14 9.52 1.36
CA GLY A 167 -4.48 9.75 2.75
C GLY A 167 -5.95 10.19 2.96
N PHE A 168 -6.44 11.08 2.09
CA PHE A 168 -7.81 11.58 2.24
C PHE A 168 -8.90 10.57 1.88
N ILE A 169 -8.65 9.58 1.03
CA ILE A 169 -9.63 8.53 0.77
C ILE A 169 -9.91 7.69 2.03
N HIS A 170 -8.94 7.59 2.94
CA HIS A 170 -9.08 6.88 4.21
C HIS A 170 -9.94 7.62 5.25
N ILE A 171 -10.40 8.86 4.98
CA ILE A 171 -11.31 9.59 5.88
C ILE A 171 -12.66 8.90 6.04
N THR A 172 -13.00 8.00 5.12
CA THR A 172 -14.26 7.24 5.15
C THR A 172 -14.16 5.94 5.94
N ASN A 173 -12.96 5.58 6.41
CA ASN A 173 -12.74 4.38 7.22
C ASN A 173 -13.24 4.59 8.66
N ASP A 174 -13.48 3.49 9.35
CA ASP A 174 -13.83 3.51 10.76
C ASP A 174 -12.75 4.21 11.60
N ASN A 175 -13.15 4.91 12.63
CA ASN A 175 -12.28 5.66 13.53
C ASN A 175 -11.37 6.71 12.86
N ALA A 176 -11.61 7.03 11.58
CA ALA A 176 -10.81 8.01 10.85
C ALA A 176 -11.02 9.43 11.40
N THR A 177 -9.97 10.20 11.35
CA THR A 177 -9.94 11.62 11.70
C THR A 177 -9.19 12.40 10.63
N VAL A 178 -9.33 13.73 10.63
CA VAL A 178 -8.50 14.58 9.75
C VAL A 178 -7.01 14.34 10.01
N TRP A 179 -6.64 14.12 11.28
CA TRP A 179 -5.25 13.83 11.63
C TRP A 179 -4.78 12.49 11.06
N SER A 180 -5.57 11.41 11.17
CA SER A 180 -5.17 10.11 10.61
C SER A 180 -5.00 10.20 9.09
N SER A 181 -5.86 10.94 8.39
CA SER A 181 -5.72 11.17 6.94
C SER A 181 -4.44 11.94 6.58
N ILE A 182 -4.07 12.94 7.39
CA ILE A 182 -2.79 13.66 7.24
C ILE A 182 -1.61 12.74 7.53
N ALA A 183 -1.68 11.96 8.60
CA ALA A 183 -0.64 11.00 8.97
C ALA A 183 -0.39 10.00 7.84
N ILE A 184 -1.44 9.32 7.33
CA ILE A 184 -1.31 8.39 6.18
C ILE A 184 -0.76 9.08 4.94
N THR A 185 -1.19 10.32 4.66
CA THR A 185 -0.65 11.10 3.53
C THR A 185 0.88 11.18 3.62
N ILE A 186 1.39 11.49 4.82
CA ILE A 186 2.82 11.74 5.03
C ILE A 186 3.59 10.44 5.15
N GLU A 187 3.15 9.52 6.01
CA GLU A 187 3.93 8.34 6.38
C GLU A 187 3.86 7.23 5.32
N ALA A 188 2.67 6.93 4.76
CA ALA A 188 2.47 5.90 3.75
C ALA A 188 2.41 6.48 2.33
N GLY A 189 1.66 7.56 2.12
CA GLY A 189 1.49 8.17 0.82
C GLY A 189 2.82 8.57 0.17
N LEU A 190 3.65 9.35 0.90
CA LEU A 190 4.96 9.78 0.41
C LEU A 190 5.94 8.61 0.30
N LEU A 191 6.00 7.73 1.30
CA LEU A 191 6.93 6.60 1.33
C LEU A 191 6.71 5.66 0.15
N LEU A 192 5.50 5.20 -0.06
CA LEU A 192 5.17 4.26 -1.14
C LEU A 192 5.34 4.90 -2.52
N GLY A 193 5.04 6.22 -2.65
CA GLY A 193 5.32 6.99 -3.86
C GLY A 193 6.83 7.10 -4.15
N ALA A 194 7.64 7.37 -3.11
CA ALA A 194 9.09 7.42 -3.21
C ALA A 194 9.69 6.04 -3.56
N ALA A 195 9.20 4.97 -2.93
CA ALA A 195 9.60 3.60 -3.21
C ALA A 195 9.31 3.21 -4.67
N TYR A 196 8.12 3.55 -5.19
CA TYR A 196 7.77 3.35 -6.59
C TYR A 196 8.73 4.10 -7.54
N LYS A 197 8.97 5.38 -7.26
CA LYS A 197 9.86 6.20 -8.08
C LYS A 197 11.30 5.68 -8.06
N TRP A 198 11.77 5.26 -6.90
CA TRP A 198 13.13 4.75 -6.72
C TRP A 198 13.37 3.41 -7.43
N SER A 199 12.44 2.46 -7.28
CA SER A 199 12.56 1.12 -7.88
C SER A 199 12.22 1.09 -9.37
N GLY A 200 11.27 1.96 -9.80
CA GLY A 200 10.66 1.95 -11.12
C GLY A 200 9.75 0.73 -11.34
N THR A 201 9.32 0.07 -10.28
CA THR A 201 8.38 -1.06 -10.32
C THR A 201 7.29 -0.92 -9.26
N LEU A 202 6.13 -1.55 -9.49
CA LEU A 202 5.07 -1.69 -8.51
C LEU A 202 5.41 -2.74 -7.44
N TRP A 203 6.37 -3.64 -7.72
CA TRP A 203 6.66 -4.75 -6.81
C TRP A 203 7.20 -4.30 -5.46
N LEU A 204 8.03 -3.26 -5.43
CA LEU A 204 8.59 -2.74 -4.18
C LEU A 204 7.51 -2.12 -3.27
N PRO A 205 6.70 -1.14 -3.73
CA PRO A 205 5.64 -0.59 -2.89
C PRO A 205 4.56 -1.63 -2.56
N ILE A 206 4.22 -2.56 -3.46
CA ILE A 206 3.31 -3.68 -3.13
C ILE A 206 3.89 -4.51 -1.97
N GLY A 207 5.16 -4.85 -2.00
CA GLY A 207 5.80 -5.60 -0.91
C GLY A 207 5.80 -4.86 0.41
N ILE A 208 6.11 -3.55 0.40
CA ILE A 208 6.08 -2.69 1.59
C ILE A 208 4.65 -2.63 2.15
N HIS A 209 3.66 -2.30 1.33
CA HIS A 209 2.27 -2.13 1.74
C HIS A 209 1.68 -3.45 2.28
N TRP A 210 1.93 -4.55 1.56
CA TRP A 210 1.50 -5.88 1.97
C TRP A 210 2.00 -6.26 3.36
N SER A 211 3.32 -6.17 3.59
CA SER A 211 3.91 -6.50 4.88
C SER A 211 3.54 -5.49 5.97
N TRP A 212 3.43 -4.21 5.63
CA TRP A 212 2.98 -3.16 6.53
C TRP A 212 1.67 -3.55 7.20
N ASN A 213 0.61 -3.75 6.41
CA ASN A 213 -0.71 -4.09 6.93
C ASN A 213 -0.70 -5.44 7.68
N PHE A 214 0.04 -6.44 7.16
CA PHE A 214 0.13 -7.73 7.80
C PHE A 214 0.81 -7.67 9.19
N PHE A 215 1.89 -6.92 9.31
CA PHE A 215 2.57 -6.78 10.60
C PHE A 215 1.81 -5.85 11.53
N GLN A 216 1.16 -4.81 11.04
CA GLN A 216 0.34 -3.91 11.85
C GLN A 216 -0.79 -4.64 12.58
N GLY A 217 -1.68 -5.27 11.84
CA GLY A 217 -2.86 -5.94 12.40
C GLY A 217 -2.55 -7.37 12.82
N PRO A 218 -2.45 -8.32 11.88
CA PRO A 218 -2.34 -9.75 12.19
C PRO A 218 -1.18 -10.14 13.09
N VAL A 219 -0.05 -9.43 13.06
CA VAL A 219 1.08 -9.74 13.93
C VAL A 219 1.02 -8.95 15.24
N PHE A 220 1.00 -7.62 15.18
CA PHE A 220 1.12 -6.77 16.37
C PHE A 220 -0.21 -6.35 16.99
N GLY A 221 -1.34 -6.59 16.33
CA GLY A 221 -2.67 -6.39 16.90
C GLY A 221 -3.14 -4.93 16.97
N PHE A 222 -2.56 -4.03 16.19
CA PHE A 222 -3.14 -2.70 15.98
C PHE A 222 -4.28 -2.78 14.96
N ALA A 223 -5.24 -1.86 15.03
CA ALA A 223 -6.15 -1.66 13.92
C ALA A 223 -5.36 -1.24 12.65
N VAL A 224 -5.84 -1.63 11.47
CA VAL A 224 -5.26 -1.27 10.19
C VAL A 224 -6.19 -0.28 9.51
N SER A 225 -5.77 0.96 9.41
CA SER A 225 -6.57 2.07 8.85
C SER A 225 -7.99 2.13 9.44
N GLY A 226 -8.10 1.94 10.75
CA GLY A 226 -9.37 1.97 11.49
C GLY A 226 -10.09 0.63 11.58
N ASN A 227 -9.64 -0.42 10.89
CA ASN A 227 -10.29 -1.72 10.87
C ASN A 227 -9.57 -2.71 11.80
N GLU A 228 -10.34 -3.38 12.66
CA GLU A 228 -9.82 -4.45 13.50
C GLU A 228 -9.55 -5.72 12.68
N THR A 229 -8.56 -6.49 13.11
CA THR A 229 -8.19 -7.76 12.48
C THR A 229 -7.93 -8.82 13.54
N CYS A 230 -8.09 -10.12 13.17
CA CYS A 230 -7.56 -11.20 14.01
C CYS A 230 -6.04 -11.03 14.12
N SER A 231 -5.50 -11.20 15.33
CA SER A 231 -4.07 -10.97 15.55
C SER A 231 -3.40 -12.07 16.39
N LEU A 232 -2.11 -12.29 16.11
CA LEU A 232 -1.24 -13.15 16.88
C LEU A 232 -1.01 -12.60 18.29
N ILE A 233 -0.77 -11.30 18.40
CA ILE A 233 -0.61 -10.61 19.67
C ILE A 233 -1.90 -9.84 19.95
N ALA A 234 -2.53 -10.12 21.09
CA ALA A 234 -3.57 -9.27 21.65
C ALA A 234 -2.88 -8.25 22.56
N PRO A 235 -2.60 -7.04 22.08
CA PRO A 235 -1.85 -6.06 22.83
C PRO A 235 -2.73 -5.34 23.85
N VAL A 236 -2.07 -4.68 24.81
CA VAL A 236 -2.64 -3.60 25.59
C VAL A 236 -2.04 -2.33 25.01
N VAL A 237 -2.87 -1.54 24.34
CA VAL A 237 -2.50 -0.25 23.74
C VAL A 237 -3.11 0.86 24.58
N GLU A 238 -2.28 1.60 25.30
CA GLU A 238 -2.71 2.65 26.22
C GLU A 238 -1.79 3.85 26.11
N GLY A 239 -2.33 5.05 26.31
CA GLY A 239 -1.52 6.27 26.30
C GLY A 239 -2.08 7.35 25.38
N PRO A 240 -1.29 8.44 25.21
CA PRO A 240 -1.73 9.56 24.37
C PRO A 240 -1.88 9.16 22.91
N LEU A 241 -2.90 9.69 22.22
CA LEU A 241 -3.18 9.43 20.81
C LEU A 241 -1.98 9.71 19.89
N TRP A 242 -1.16 10.71 20.20
CA TRP A 242 0.01 11.01 19.39
C TRP A 242 1.12 9.94 19.48
N VAL A 243 1.10 9.08 20.53
CA VAL A 243 2.01 7.93 20.67
C VAL A 243 1.40 6.69 20.00
N THR A 244 0.14 6.39 20.28
CA THR A 244 -0.47 5.10 19.95
C THR A 244 -1.19 5.11 18.60
N GLY A 245 -1.62 6.28 18.12
CA GLY A 245 -2.52 6.43 16.96
C GLY A 245 -4.00 6.20 17.28
N GLY A 246 -4.32 5.76 18.51
CA GLY A 246 -5.69 5.50 18.96
C GLY A 246 -6.36 4.34 18.24
N ASP A 247 -7.68 4.40 18.12
CA ASP A 247 -8.52 3.34 17.50
C ASP A 247 -8.34 3.23 15.98
N PHE A 248 -7.73 4.22 15.34
CA PHE A 248 -7.39 4.16 13.93
C PHE A 248 -6.19 3.22 13.67
N GLY A 249 -5.28 3.12 14.60
CA GLY A 249 -4.09 2.29 14.53
C GLY A 249 -2.77 3.05 14.60
N ALA A 250 -1.67 2.31 14.76
CA ALA A 250 -0.33 2.86 14.98
C ALA A 250 0.13 3.86 13.90
N GLU A 251 -0.37 3.74 12.68
CA GLU A 251 -0.09 4.62 11.54
C GLU A 251 -0.56 6.07 11.75
N ALA A 252 -1.57 6.30 12.60
CA ALA A 252 -1.96 7.66 12.99
C ALA A 252 -1.08 8.26 14.10
N SER A 253 -0.01 7.57 14.52
CA SER A 253 0.90 8.06 15.55
C SER A 253 1.96 9.04 14.99
N VAL A 254 2.45 9.93 15.83
CA VAL A 254 3.60 10.82 15.49
C VAL A 254 4.87 10.00 15.20
N PRO A 255 5.20 8.93 15.97
CA PRO A 255 6.29 8.03 15.62
C PRO A 255 6.20 7.46 14.19
N ALA A 256 5.01 7.06 13.72
CA ALA A 256 4.81 6.57 12.35
C ALA A 256 5.15 7.66 11.32
N VAL A 257 4.65 8.87 11.52
CA VAL A 257 4.93 10.02 10.64
C VAL A 257 6.43 10.31 10.56
N ILE A 258 7.13 10.33 11.70
CA ILE A 258 8.57 10.60 11.73
C ILE A 258 9.34 9.48 11.01
N LEU A 259 9.02 8.23 11.30
CA LEU A 259 9.70 7.08 10.68
C LEU A 259 9.40 7.01 9.18
N GLY A 260 8.15 7.26 8.75
CA GLY A 260 7.75 7.30 7.35
C GLY A 260 8.48 8.38 6.56
N LEU A 261 8.60 9.59 7.14
CA LEU A 261 9.39 10.66 6.55
C LEU A 261 10.87 10.28 6.44
N ALA A 262 11.45 9.68 7.49
CA ALA A 262 12.85 9.26 7.46
C ALA A 262 13.11 8.25 6.33
N VAL A 263 12.26 7.24 6.18
CA VAL A 263 12.38 6.23 5.09
C VAL A 263 12.14 6.87 3.72
N THR A 264 11.17 7.79 3.60
CA THR A 264 10.93 8.56 2.37
C THR A 264 12.20 9.32 1.95
N ILE A 265 12.83 10.02 2.88
CA ILE A 265 14.07 10.75 2.66
C ILE A 265 15.19 9.81 2.22
N LEU A 266 15.34 8.65 2.84
CA LEU A 266 16.34 7.65 2.44
C LEU A 266 16.17 7.19 0.99
N PHE A 267 14.95 7.01 0.48
CA PHE A 267 14.71 6.69 -0.92
C PHE A 267 15.19 7.80 -1.87
N PHE A 268 15.09 9.08 -1.48
CA PHE A 268 15.57 10.18 -2.31
C PHE A 268 17.09 10.36 -2.25
N TYR A 269 17.73 10.04 -1.13
CA TYR A 269 19.18 10.15 -1.00
C TYR A 269 19.94 8.94 -1.55
N THR A 270 19.27 7.80 -1.78
CA THR A 270 19.90 6.62 -2.38
C THR A 270 19.80 6.67 -3.91
N PRO A 271 20.85 6.23 -4.66
CA PRO A 271 20.79 6.20 -6.11
C PRO A 271 19.62 5.37 -6.62
N SER A 272 18.78 5.97 -7.48
CA SER A 272 17.63 5.28 -8.07
C SER A 272 18.05 4.06 -8.89
N ARG A 273 17.36 2.92 -8.71
CA ARG A 273 17.57 1.71 -9.53
C ARG A 273 17.10 1.87 -10.97
N THR A 274 16.41 2.98 -11.31
CA THR A 274 15.99 3.28 -12.68
C THR A 274 17.12 3.86 -13.52
N ALA A 275 18.13 4.49 -12.92
CA ALA A 275 19.23 5.14 -13.61
C ALA A 275 20.19 4.18 -14.37
N GLY A 276 20.13 2.87 -14.05
CA GLY A 276 20.99 1.84 -14.67
C GLY A 276 20.44 1.16 -15.94
N THR A 277 19.23 1.50 -16.39
CA THR A 277 18.55 0.82 -17.53
C THR A 277 18.55 1.63 -18.83
N SER A 278 19.25 2.75 -18.89
CA SER A 278 19.39 3.60 -20.09
C SER A 278 20.70 3.34 -20.86
N ARG A 279 21.22 2.11 -20.84
CA ARG A 279 22.30 1.68 -21.75
C ARG A 279 21.84 0.56 -22.67
#